data_096525837bc92cb3a4eaedc896825fdf
#
_entry.id   096525837bc92cb3a4eaedc896825fdf
#
_cell.length_a   1.000
_cell.length_b   1.000
_cell.length_c   1.000
_cell.angle_alpha   90.00
_cell.angle_beta   90.00
_cell.angle_gamma   90.00
#
_symmetry.space_group_name_H-M   'P 1'
#
loop_
_entity.id
_entity.type
_entity.pdbx_description
1 polymer ?
#
loop_
_entity_poly.entity_id
_entity_poly.type
_entity_poly.pdbx_seq_one_letter_code
_entity_poly.pdbx_strand_id
1 'polypeptide(L)'
;MLLYVHIPFCESKCPYCAFGSVTGAQNLARDYFSAMINDFRAQTQNLDVLRRRISSVFFGGGTPSAIGAKFYEPLFSEISPFLARDCEITAEANPNSATLSWLKTMRNFGVNRISFGAQSFFDDKLKFLGRIHDARQIKKAVSNARAAGFSNINADLIYGTKLDTKKRLLEEVSNVRDLGVDHVSAYSLTLEKNTPFYGRQSLKKDSAVLAKFLIRELENAGFKQYEISNFGRICRHNLGYWQSKDYLALGAYAVGFRRNFRFYNAPNLERYIANPHEKKREILNSDELNLEKIFLGARSVVGIEAKILTPPQLKNARILESLGKLKFKEGRFFNENFLLADEIALFIAG
;
A
#
# COMPACT_ATOMS: atom_id res chain seq x y z
N MET A 1 16.56 3.84 0.81
CA MET A 1 15.84 3.03 1.82
C MET A 1 14.46 3.62 2.01
N LEU A 2 13.45 2.81 2.37
CA LEU A 2 12.09 3.26 2.62
C LEU A 2 11.80 3.27 4.14
N LEU A 3 10.76 3.97 4.56
CA LEU A 3 10.26 3.94 5.94
C LEU A 3 8.74 3.76 5.92
N TYR A 4 8.25 2.66 6.48
CA TYR A 4 6.84 2.43 6.73
C TYR A 4 6.50 2.78 8.19
N VAL A 5 5.44 3.54 8.41
CA VAL A 5 4.95 3.93 9.73
C VAL A 5 3.52 3.46 9.87
N HIS A 6 3.31 2.49 10.74
CA HIS A 6 2.00 1.92 10.98
C HIS A 6 1.23 2.74 12.02
N ILE A 7 0.06 3.23 11.65
CA ILE A 7 -0.85 3.97 12.53
C ILE A 7 -2.12 3.13 12.73
N PRO A 8 -2.23 2.35 13.81
CA PRO A 8 -3.25 1.32 13.96
C PRO A 8 -4.64 1.84 14.31
N PHE A 9 -4.83 3.13 14.52
CA PHE A 9 -6.08 3.69 15.01
C PHE A 9 -7.12 3.80 13.91
N CYS A 10 -8.35 3.32 14.19
CA CYS A 10 -9.52 3.48 13.35
C CYS A 10 -10.71 4.01 14.17
N GLU A 11 -11.62 4.75 13.53
CA GLU A 11 -12.91 5.11 14.13
C GLU A 11 -13.86 3.90 14.15
N SER A 12 -13.82 3.08 13.10
CA SER A 12 -14.56 1.82 12.99
C SER A 12 -13.75 0.79 12.21
N LYS A 13 -13.94 -0.49 12.48
CA LYS A 13 -13.28 -1.58 11.76
C LYS A 13 -14.19 -2.14 10.67
N CYS A 14 -13.76 -2.02 9.41
CA CYS A 14 -14.50 -2.54 8.27
C CYS A 14 -14.53 -4.08 8.29
N PRO A 15 -15.65 -4.73 7.89
CA PRO A 15 -15.84 -6.18 8.01
C PRO A 15 -14.95 -7.01 7.07
N TYR A 16 -14.27 -6.40 6.10
CA TYR A 16 -13.32 -7.06 5.20
C TYR A 16 -11.86 -6.84 5.60
N CYS A 17 -11.57 -5.89 6.52
CA CYS A 17 -10.21 -5.40 6.76
C CYS A 17 -9.44 -6.31 7.71
N ALA A 18 -8.35 -6.92 7.21
CA ALA A 18 -7.42 -7.75 7.98
C ALA A 18 -6.22 -6.97 8.54
N PHE A 19 -6.07 -5.70 8.21
CA PHE A 19 -4.96 -4.90 8.74
C PHE A 19 -5.02 -4.78 10.26
N GLY A 20 -3.84 -4.79 10.89
CA GLY A 20 -3.70 -4.58 12.33
C GLY A 20 -4.22 -3.21 12.70
N SER A 21 -5.39 -3.15 13.33
CA SER A 21 -6.03 -1.90 13.72
C SER A 21 -6.87 -2.06 14.98
N VAL A 22 -6.99 -0.97 15.72
CA VAL A 22 -7.74 -0.88 16.98
C VAL A 22 -8.73 0.28 16.90
N THR A 23 -9.86 0.15 17.58
CA THR A 23 -10.86 1.19 17.76
C THR A 23 -10.94 1.60 19.22
N GLY A 24 -11.27 2.87 19.50
CA GLY A 24 -11.45 3.36 20.86
C GLY A 24 -10.15 3.57 21.69
N ALA A 25 -8.98 3.48 21.05
CA ALA A 25 -7.68 3.57 21.71
C ALA A 25 -6.92 4.88 21.42
N GLN A 26 -7.59 5.91 20.93
CA GLN A 26 -6.97 7.19 20.54
C GLN A 26 -6.28 7.91 21.72
N ASN A 27 -6.69 7.64 22.96
CA ASN A 27 -6.05 8.12 24.17
C ASN A 27 -4.60 7.63 24.31
N LEU A 28 -4.23 6.50 23.69
CA LEU A 28 -2.87 5.95 23.71
C LEU A 28 -1.96 6.58 22.63
N ALA A 29 -2.49 7.48 21.80
CA ALA A 29 -1.73 8.03 20.69
C ALA A 29 -0.40 8.69 21.11
N ARG A 30 -0.39 9.46 22.21
CA ARG A 30 0.83 10.12 22.72
C ARG A 30 1.93 9.10 23.03
N ASP A 31 1.60 8.09 23.82
CA ASP A 31 2.56 7.07 24.25
C ASP A 31 3.01 6.23 23.05
N TYR A 32 2.10 5.97 22.13
CA TYR A 32 2.41 5.26 20.88
C TYR A 32 3.40 6.02 19.99
N PHE A 33 3.22 7.32 19.79
CA PHE A 33 4.18 8.13 19.03
C PHE A 33 5.54 8.22 19.75
N SER A 34 5.55 8.32 21.09
CA SER A 34 6.79 8.27 21.87
C SER A 34 7.52 6.95 21.70
N ALA A 35 6.80 5.83 21.71
CA ALA A 35 7.36 4.50 21.45
C ALA A 35 7.94 4.38 20.03
N MET A 36 7.25 4.90 19.00
CA MET A 36 7.77 4.93 17.63
C MET A 36 9.07 5.75 17.50
N ILE A 37 9.17 6.89 18.20
CA ILE A 37 10.39 7.70 18.20
C ILE A 37 11.54 6.92 18.83
N ASN A 38 11.32 6.24 19.96
CA ASN A 38 12.32 5.41 20.60
C ASN A 38 12.76 4.23 19.69
N ASP A 39 11.80 3.60 19.02
CA ASP A 39 12.09 2.54 18.04
C ASP A 39 12.91 3.07 16.86
N PHE A 40 12.55 4.23 16.32
CA PHE A 40 13.31 4.86 15.24
C PHE A 40 14.75 5.16 15.63
N ARG A 41 14.96 5.75 16.80
CA ARG A 41 16.30 6.03 17.34
C ARG A 41 17.14 4.75 17.45
N ALA A 42 16.57 3.69 18.02
CA ALA A 42 17.26 2.41 18.14
C ALA A 42 17.61 1.78 16.79
N GLN A 43 16.68 1.85 15.81
CA GLN A 43 16.93 1.33 14.47
C GLN A 43 17.99 2.15 13.71
N THR A 44 18.15 3.43 14.03
CA THR A 44 19.09 4.33 13.34
C THR A 44 20.46 4.41 14.00
N GLN A 45 20.60 4.13 15.31
CA GLN A 45 21.90 4.16 16.01
C GLN A 45 22.94 3.21 15.43
N ASN A 46 22.53 2.03 14.99
CA ASN A 46 23.40 0.95 14.50
C ASN A 46 23.44 0.84 12.97
N LEU A 47 22.89 1.82 12.28
CA LEU A 47 22.83 1.80 10.84
C LEU A 47 23.82 2.82 10.27
N ASP A 48 24.54 2.41 9.22
CA ASP A 48 25.10 3.28 8.20
C ASP A 48 24.00 4.14 7.49
N VAL A 49 22.92 4.44 8.24
CA VAL A 49 21.72 5.16 7.78
C VAL A 49 22.09 6.57 7.36
N LEU A 50 23.11 7.15 7.99
CA LEU A 50 23.66 8.44 7.59
C LEU A 50 24.15 8.45 6.15
N ARG A 51 24.53 7.29 5.59
CA ARG A 51 24.90 7.13 4.18
C ARG A 51 23.71 6.77 3.27
N ARG A 52 22.60 6.27 3.81
CA ARG A 52 21.41 5.85 3.03
C ARG A 52 20.20 6.67 3.44
N ARG A 53 19.98 7.78 2.78
CA ARG A 53 18.80 8.61 3.01
C ARG A 53 17.49 7.88 2.75
N ILE A 54 16.47 8.20 3.52
CA ILE A 54 15.09 7.71 3.35
C ILE A 54 14.51 8.39 2.10
N SER A 55 14.23 7.59 1.07
CA SER A 55 13.70 8.09 -0.22
C SER A 55 12.18 8.13 -0.26
N SER A 56 11.51 7.40 0.64
CA SER A 56 10.06 7.53 0.84
C SER A 56 9.64 7.15 2.25
N VAL A 57 8.60 7.82 2.75
CA VAL A 57 7.90 7.53 4.00
C VAL A 57 6.45 7.24 3.69
N PHE A 58 5.87 6.23 4.32
CA PHE A 58 4.47 5.88 4.14
C PHE A 58 3.80 5.68 5.51
N PHE A 59 2.89 6.58 5.85
CA PHE A 59 2.01 6.47 7.01
C PHE A 59 0.74 5.73 6.60
N GLY A 60 0.59 4.49 7.07
CA GLY A 60 -0.54 3.63 6.70
C GLY A 60 -1.02 2.75 7.84
N GLY A 61 -1.84 1.76 7.53
CA GLY A 61 -2.26 0.70 8.45
C GLY A 61 -3.74 0.73 8.83
N GLY A 62 -4.09 1.41 9.91
CA GLY A 62 -5.49 1.68 10.29
C GLY A 62 -6.01 2.89 9.52
N THR A 63 -5.99 4.05 10.17
CA THR A 63 -6.43 5.31 9.56
C THR A 63 -5.59 6.46 10.13
N PRO A 64 -4.52 6.87 9.48
CA PRO A 64 -3.70 7.98 9.97
C PRO A 64 -4.48 9.25 10.24
N SER A 65 -5.51 9.57 9.45
CA SER A 65 -6.37 10.74 9.66
C SER A 65 -7.35 10.63 10.84
N ALA A 66 -7.47 9.46 11.49
CA ALA A 66 -8.25 9.30 12.72
C ALA A 66 -7.52 9.86 13.96
N ILE A 67 -6.24 10.25 13.81
CA ILE A 67 -5.43 10.86 14.87
C ILE A 67 -5.13 12.31 14.51
N GLY A 68 -5.22 13.18 15.49
CA GLY A 68 -4.94 14.62 15.31
C GLY A 68 -3.52 14.85 14.76
N ALA A 69 -3.39 15.72 13.75
CA ALA A 69 -2.12 15.93 13.05
C ALA A 69 -0.98 16.36 13.97
N LYS A 70 -1.26 17.05 15.08
CA LYS A 70 -0.24 17.47 16.05
C LYS A 70 0.55 16.31 16.70
N PHE A 71 -0.03 15.12 16.77
CA PHE A 71 0.69 13.96 17.31
C PHE A 71 1.85 13.54 16.41
N TYR A 72 1.83 13.87 15.13
CA TYR A 72 2.88 13.55 14.17
C TYR A 72 4.11 14.44 14.27
N GLU A 73 3.98 15.66 14.81
CA GLU A 73 5.04 16.67 14.83
C GLU A 73 6.36 16.17 15.43
N PRO A 74 6.38 15.54 16.64
CA PRO A 74 7.62 15.02 17.20
C PRO A 74 8.29 13.94 16.34
N LEU A 75 7.49 13.06 15.72
CA LEU A 75 8.00 12.02 14.83
C LEU A 75 8.58 12.63 13.53
N PHE A 76 7.91 13.64 12.95
CA PHE A 76 8.44 14.35 11.79
C PHE A 76 9.76 15.06 12.13
N SER A 77 9.87 15.69 13.29
CA SER A 77 11.11 16.32 13.74
C SER A 77 12.25 15.31 13.84
N GLU A 78 11.98 14.09 14.30
CA GLU A 78 12.97 13.02 14.44
C GLU A 78 13.41 12.44 13.11
N ILE A 79 12.49 12.20 12.16
CA ILE A 79 12.82 11.57 10.88
C ILE A 79 13.38 12.55 9.83
N SER A 80 13.05 13.84 9.94
CA SER A 80 13.39 14.87 8.95
C SER A 80 14.88 14.92 8.57
N PRO A 81 15.85 14.81 9.50
CA PRO A 81 17.27 14.84 9.16
C PRO A 81 17.73 13.70 8.24
N PHE A 82 16.97 12.60 8.22
CA PHE A 82 17.29 11.40 7.45
C PHE A 82 16.65 11.38 6.06
N LEU A 83 15.75 12.32 5.75
CA LEU A 83 15.02 12.32 4.48
C LEU A 83 15.91 12.74 3.31
N ALA A 84 15.71 12.11 2.16
CA ALA A 84 16.24 12.59 0.88
C ALA A 84 15.51 13.89 0.50
N ARG A 85 16.20 14.75 -0.25
CA ARG A 85 15.66 16.06 -0.69
C ARG A 85 14.33 15.93 -1.46
N ASP A 86 14.18 14.85 -2.23
CA ASP A 86 13.02 14.55 -3.06
C ASP A 86 12.16 13.42 -2.46
N CYS A 87 12.18 13.24 -1.13
CA CYS A 87 11.46 12.17 -0.45
C CYS A 87 9.95 12.22 -0.74
N GLU A 88 9.37 11.09 -1.17
CA GLU A 88 7.93 10.94 -1.23
C GLU A 88 7.39 10.60 0.16
N ILE A 89 6.50 11.43 0.69
CA ILE A 89 5.88 11.21 1.99
C ILE A 89 4.38 11.07 1.79
N THR A 90 3.89 9.84 1.95
CA THR A 90 2.47 9.50 1.82
C THR A 90 1.82 9.39 3.18
N ALA A 91 0.57 9.86 3.30
CA ALA A 91 -0.32 9.52 4.40
C ALA A 91 -1.65 8.98 3.86
N GLU A 92 -2.11 7.86 4.43
CA GLU A 92 -3.46 7.34 4.20
C GLU A 92 -4.49 8.15 4.98
N ALA A 93 -5.69 8.27 4.44
CA ALA A 93 -6.77 9.01 5.07
C ALA A 93 -8.14 8.45 4.70
N ASN A 94 -9.07 8.51 5.66
CA ASN A 94 -10.48 8.28 5.35
C ASN A 94 -11.16 9.59 4.95
N PRO A 95 -12.09 9.57 3.98
CA PRO A 95 -12.78 10.78 3.53
C PRO A 95 -13.48 11.58 4.63
N ASN A 96 -14.03 10.91 5.65
CA ASN A 96 -14.72 11.56 6.77
C ASN A 96 -13.77 12.25 7.78
N SER A 97 -12.55 11.73 7.97
CA SER A 97 -11.59 12.26 8.96
C SER A 97 -10.52 13.18 8.37
N ALA A 98 -10.37 13.21 7.04
CA ALA A 98 -9.43 14.09 6.34
C ALA A 98 -9.92 15.54 6.24
N THR A 99 -9.96 16.24 7.38
CA THR A 99 -10.37 17.65 7.40
C THR A 99 -9.34 18.55 6.71
N LEU A 100 -9.76 19.72 6.22
CA LEU A 100 -8.84 20.70 5.61
C LEU A 100 -7.72 21.10 6.58
N SER A 101 -8.04 21.24 7.88
CA SER A 101 -7.04 21.58 8.91
C SER A 101 -6.02 20.45 9.06
N TRP A 102 -6.45 19.18 9.15
CA TRP A 102 -5.57 18.03 9.22
C TRP A 102 -4.64 17.96 8.00
N LEU A 103 -5.20 18.08 6.81
CA LEU A 103 -4.46 18.05 5.55
C LEU A 103 -3.42 19.18 5.45
N LYS A 104 -3.77 20.41 5.82
CA LYS A 104 -2.83 21.55 5.84
C LYS A 104 -1.68 21.31 6.83
N THR A 105 -1.99 20.79 8.03
CA THR A 105 -0.95 20.51 9.03
C THR A 105 -0.02 19.41 8.55
N MET A 106 -0.54 18.30 8.02
CA MET A 106 0.29 17.22 7.45
C MET A 106 1.13 17.71 6.26
N ARG A 107 0.57 18.59 5.42
CA ARG A 107 1.31 19.22 4.32
C ARG A 107 2.49 20.06 4.82
N ASN A 108 2.29 20.82 5.89
CA ASN A 108 3.34 21.63 6.53
C ASN A 108 4.45 20.77 7.13
N PHE A 109 4.15 19.56 7.62
CA PHE A 109 5.16 18.60 8.07
C PHE A 109 5.92 17.93 6.92
N GLY A 110 5.52 18.17 5.66
CA GLY A 110 6.22 17.65 4.49
C GLY A 110 5.51 16.51 3.76
N VAL A 111 4.32 16.07 4.23
CA VAL A 111 3.52 15.10 3.46
C VAL A 111 3.21 15.69 2.08
N ASN A 112 3.52 14.94 1.02
CA ASN A 112 3.37 15.41 -0.36
C ASN A 112 2.51 14.50 -1.23
N ARG A 113 2.02 13.38 -0.67
CA ARG A 113 1.05 12.47 -1.28
C ARG A 113 -0.02 12.07 -0.26
N ILE A 114 -1.30 12.08 -0.65
CA ILE A 114 -2.42 11.59 0.15
C ILE A 114 -3.07 10.41 -0.56
N SER A 115 -3.41 9.36 0.21
CA SER A 115 -4.13 8.18 -0.26
C SER A 115 -5.49 8.11 0.44
N PHE A 116 -6.58 8.23 -0.32
CA PHE A 116 -7.93 8.15 0.23
C PHE A 116 -8.51 6.76 0.08
N GLY A 117 -8.91 6.15 1.18
CA GLY A 117 -9.73 4.93 1.18
C GLY A 117 -11.16 5.23 0.72
N ALA A 118 -11.36 5.56 -0.55
CA ALA A 118 -12.67 5.85 -1.14
C ALA A 118 -13.54 4.59 -1.21
N GLN A 119 -12.98 3.49 -1.66
CA GLN A 119 -13.54 2.15 -1.83
C GLN A 119 -14.63 2.05 -2.89
N SER A 120 -15.56 3.00 -2.98
CA SER A 120 -16.64 3.06 -3.97
C SER A 120 -17.29 4.43 -3.99
N PHE A 121 -17.98 4.78 -5.08
CA PHE A 121 -18.85 5.97 -5.20
C PHE A 121 -20.33 5.62 -5.11
N PHE A 122 -20.66 4.38 -4.73
CA PHE A 122 -22.03 3.94 -4.50
C PHE A 122 -22.29 3.76 -3.01
N ASP A 123 -23.24 4.49 -2.46
CA ASP A 123 -23.54 4.46 -1.02
C ASP A 123 -24.01 3.09 -0.52
N ASP A 124 -24.73 2.31 -1.34
CA ASP A 124 -25.09 0.93 -1.03
C ASP A 124 -23.87 0.01 -0.92
N LYS A 125 -22.86 0.20 -1.77
CA LYS A 125 -21.62 -0.55 -1.73
C LYS A 125 -20.73 -0.10 -0.58
N LEU A 126 -20.67 1.20 -0.29
CA LEU A 126 -19.99 1.73 0.90
C LEU A 126 -20.59 1.15 2.18
N LYS A 127 -21.91 1.13 2.30
CA LYS A 127 -22.62 0.51 3.42
C LYS A 127 -22.32 -1.00 3.52
N PHE A 128 -22.35 -1.71 2.38
CA PHE A 128 -21.98 -3.12 2.31
C PHE A 128 -20.55 -3.37 2.83
N LEU A 129 -19.61 -2.51 2.47
CA LEU A 129 -18.22 -2.56 2.91
C LEU A 129 -18.01 -2.05 4.35
N GLY A 130 -19.08 -1.63 5.05
CA GLY A 130 -18.98 -1.08 6.41
C GLY A 130 -18.26 0.26 6.50
N ARG A 131 -18.32 1.07 5.41
CA ARG A 131 -17.74 2.42 5.42
C ARG A 131 -18.69 3.40 6.10
N ILE A 132 -18.11 4.34 6.84
CA ILE A 132 -18.84 5.37 7.59
C ILE A 132 -18.97 6.70 6.81
N HIS A 133 -18.35 6.81 5.65
CA HIS A 133 -18.46 7.95 4.74
C HIS A 133 -19.36 7.64 3.54
N ASP A 134 -19.84 8.68 2.88
CA ASP A 134 -20.61 8.64 1.62
C ASP A 134 -19.78 9.16 0.43
N ALA A 135 -20.32 9.03 -0.79
CA ALA A 135 -19.67 9.48 -2.02
C ALA A 135 -19.42 11.01 -2.06
N ARG A 136 -20.25 11.82 -1.40
CA ARG A 136 -20.06 13.29 -1.33
C ARG A 136 -18.87 13.65 -0.48
N GLN A 137 -18.63 12.90 0.60
CA GLN A 137 -17.47 13.12 1.47
C GLN A 137 -16.15 12.79 0.74
N ILE A 138 -16.13 11.83 -0.20
CA ILE A 138 -14.95 11.55 -1.04
C ILE A 138 -14.61 12.80 -1.88
N LYS A 139 -15.59 13.36 -2.58
CA LYS A 139 -15.41 14.58 -3.40
C LYS A 139 -14.90 15.74 -2.55
N LYS A 140 -15.48 15.95 -1.37
CA LYS A 140 -15.06 16.98 -0.41
C LYS A 140 -13.63 16.77 0.09
N ALA A 141 -13.25 15.52 0.41
CA ALA A 141 -11.90 15.21 0.88
C ALA A 141 -10.82 15.48 -0.19
N VAL A 142 -11.09 15.11 -1.44
CA VAL A 142 -10.17 15.41 -2.56
C VAL A 142 -10.08 16.92 -2.80
N SER A 143 -11.20 17.64 -2.78
CA SER A 143 -11.21 19.12 -2.87
C SER A 143 -10.42 19.75 -1.72
N ASN A 144 -10.59 19.30 -0.49
CA ASN A 144 -9.82 19.76 0.66
C ASN A 144 -8.33 19.50 0.50
N ALA A 145 -7.94 18.33 -0.06
CA ALA A 145 -6.53 18.00 -0.31
C ALA A 145 -5.92 18.94 -1.36
N ARG A 146 -6.64 19.23 -2.45
CA ARG A 146 -6.21 20.22 -3.45
C ARG A 146 -6.06 21.61 -2.81
N ALA A 147 -7.04 22.04 -2.01
CA ALA A 147 -6.99 23.31 -1.27
C ALA A 147 -5.88 23.38 -0.22
N ALA A 148 -5.43 22.24 0.30
CA ALA A 148 -4.25 22.12 1.17
C ALA A 148 -2.92 22.07 0.40
N GLY A 149 -2.92 22.10 -0.94
CA GLY A 149 -1.73 22.12 -1.79
C GLY A 149 -1.18 20.75 -2.17
N PHE A 150 -1.99 19.69 -2.08
CA PHE A 150 -1.58 18.37 -2.59
C PHE A 150 -1.77 18.26 -4.10
N SER A 151 -0.69 17.93 -4.82
CA SER A 151 -0.67 17.64 -6.25
C SER A 151 -0.53 16.15 -6.57
N ASN A 152 -0.47 15.28 -5.56
CA ASN A 152 -0.38 13.84 -5.71
C ASN A 152 -1.42 13.18 -4.79
N ILE A 153 -2.53 12.78 -5.38
CA ILE A 153 -3.69 12.24 -4.65
C ILE A 153 -4.04 10.88 -5.24
N ASN A 154 -4.20 9.90 -4.36
CA ASN A 154 -4.70 8.57 -4.69
C ASN A 154 -6.13 8.37 -4.21
N ALA A 155 -6.90 7.58 -4.94
CA ALA A 155 -8.16 6.99 -4.50
C ALA A 155 -8.09 5.47 -4.57
N ASP A 156 -8.35 4.81 -3.44
CA ASP A 156 -8.46 3.35 -3.41
C ASP A 156 -9.88 2.94 -3.79
N LEU A 157 -10.01 1.90 -4.61
CA LEU A 157 -11.25 1.24 -4.98
C LEU A 157 -11.22 -0.23 -4.58
N ILE A 158 -12.36 -0.76 -4.17
CA ILE A 158 -12.56 -2.20 -4.00
C ILE A 158 -13.54 -2.68 -5.08
N TYR A 159 -13.13 -3.70 -5.84
CA TYR A 159 -13.97 -4.38 -6.83
C TYR A 159 -14.11 -5.88 -6.50
N GLY A 160 -14.91 -6.61 -7.29
CA GLY A 160 -15.14 -8.03 -7.05
C GLY A 160 -16.10 -8.30 -5.89
N THR A 161 -16.91 -7.33 -5.50
CA THR A 161 -18.03 -7.53 -4.57
C THR A 161 -19.23 -8.11 -5.30
N LYS A 162 -20.16 -8.73 -4.58
CA LYS A 162 -21.43 -9.23 -5.16
C LYS A 162 -22.25 -8.14 -5.87
N LEU A 163 -22.01 -6.87 -5.55
CA LEU A 163 -22.74 -5.72 -6.10
C LEU A 163 -22.16 -5.24 -7.43
N ASP A 164 -20.97 -5.71 -7.82
CA ASP A 164 -20.29 -5.21 -9.00
C ASP A 164 -20.86 -5.77 -10.30
N THR A 165 -21.07 -4.87 -11.25
CA THR A 165 -21.41 -5.13 -12.66
C THR A 165 -20.50 -4.29 -13.55
N LYS A 166 -20.38 -4.61 -14.83
CA LYS A 166 -19.63 -3.78 -15.79
C LYS A 166 -20.11 -2.33 -15.78
N LYS A 167 -21.42 -2.10 -15.71
CA LYS A 167 -22.01 -0.75 -15.64
C LYS A 167 -21.50 0.00 -14.41
N ARG A 168 -21.60 -0.61 -13.22
CA ARG A 168 -21.13 0.03 -11.97
C ARG A 168 -19.63 0.29 -11.99
N LEU A 169 -18.82 -0.64 -12.49
CA LEU A 169 -17.38 -0.43 -12.59
C LEU A 169 -17.03 0.71 -13.55
N LEU A 170 -17.76 0.87 -14.66
CA LEU A 170 -17.59 2.01 -15.56
C LEU A 170 -17.93 3.34 -14.86
N GLU A 171 -19.00 3.38 -14.08
CA GLU A 171 -19.39 4.56 -13.29
C GLU A 171 -18.35 4.87 -12.18
N GLU A 172 -17.76 3.84 -11.51
CA GLU A 172 -16.64 4.01 -10.57
C GLU A 172 -15.44 4.70 -11.26
N VAL A 173 -15.05 4.21 -12.44
CA VAL A 173 -13.94 4.79 -13.21
C VAL A 173 -14.25 6.23 -13.64
N SER A 174 -15.48 6.50 -14.08
CA SER A 174 -15.90 7.86 -14.44
C SER A 174 -15.79 8.81 -13.24
N ASN A 175 -16.30 8.40 -12.08
CA ASN A 175 -16.18 9.19 -10.85
C ASN A 175 -14.73 9.47 -10.45
N VAL A 176 -13.85 8.46 -10.54
CA VAL A 176 -12.41 8.62 -10.25
C VAL A 176 -11.76 9.63 -11.21
N ARG A 177 -12.03 9.51 -12.51
CA ARG A 177 -11.54 10.46 -13.53
C ARG A 177 -12.01 11.88 -13.22
N ASP A 178 -13.30 12.04 -12.92
CA ASP A 178 -13.91 13.34 -12.68
C ASP A 178 -13.44 13.99 -11.36
N LEU A 179 -12.93 13.18 -10.40
CA LEU A 179 -12.24 13.69 -9.21
C LEU A 179 -10.90 14.34 -9.53
N GLY A 180 -10.29 14.05 -10.67
CA GLY A 180 -8.98 14.55 -11.04
C GLY A 180 -7.86 14.07 -10.11
N VAL A 181 -7.92 12.82 -9.63
CA VAL A 181 -6.82 12.21 -8.87
C VAL A 181 -5.69 11.79 -9.79
N ASP A 182 -4.49 11.60 -9.23
CA ASP A 182 -3.28 11.31 -10.00
C ASP A 182 -2.97 9.81 -10.04
N HIS A 183 -3.57 9.06 -9.13
CA HIS A 183 -3.31 7.64 -8.92
C HIS A 183 -4.58 6.93 -8.47
N VAL A 184 -4.72 5.67 -8.84
CA VAL A 184 -5.81 4.78 -8.42
C VAL A 184 -5.21 3.48 -7.93
N SER A 185 -5.66 3.01 -6.76
CA SER A 185 -5.44 1.64 -6.33
C SER A 185 -6.75 0.89 -6.44
N ALA A 186 -6.79 -0.21 -7.20
CA ALA A 186 -7.97 -1.02 -7.38
C ALA A 186 -7.71 -2.45 -6.87
N TYR A 187 -8.32 -2.78 -5.73
CA TYR A 187 -8.15 -4.07 -5.07
C TYR A 187 -9.36 -4.96 -5.27
N SER A 188 -9.14 -6.23 -5.61
CA SER A 188 -10.20 -7.23 -5.55
C SER A 188 -10.57 -7.49 -4.10
N LEU A 189 -11.88 -7.59 -3.80
CA LEU A 189 -12.32 -7.98 -2.46
C LEU A 189 -11.75 -9.37 -2.10
N THR A 190 -10.99 -9.44 -1.03
CA THR A 190 -10.51 -10.69 -0.43
C THR A 190 -11.28 -10.99 0.86
N LEU A 191 -11.49 -12.28 1.12
CA LEU A 191 -12.21 -12.75 2.30
C LEU A 191 -11.19 -13.26 3.34
N GLU A 192 -10.48 -12.32 3.94
CA GLU A 192 -9.34 -12.58 4.81
C GLU A 192 -9.74 -13.29 6.13
N LYS A 193 -8.86 -14.18 6.60
CA LYS A 193 -9.01 -14.82 7.92
C LYS A 193 -9.12 -13.75 9.02
N ASN A 194 -9.83 -14.08 10.07
CA ASN A 194 -10.08 -13.20 11.22
C ASN A 194 -10.88 -11.92 10.89
N THR A 195 -11.62 -11.91 9.78
CA THR A 195 -12.55 -10.84 9.44
C THR A 195 -14.00 -11.36 9.41
N PRO A 196 -15.01 -10.50 9.66
CA PRO A 196 -16.42 -10.88 9.54
C PRO A 196 -16.83 -11.40 8.15
N PHE A 197 -16.08 -11.08 7.10
CA PHE A 197 -16.34 -11.56 5.74
C PHE A 197 -15.72 -12.93 5.45
N TYR A 198 -14.84 -13.43 6.32
CA TYR A 198 -14.17 -14.72 6.10
C TYR A 198 -15.17 -15.87 5.88
N GLY A 199 -14.89 -16.70 4.87
CA GLY A 199 -15.72 -17.85 4.51
C GLY A 199 -17.05 -17.53 3.80
N ARG A 200 -17.44 -16.26 3.68
CA ARG A 200 -18.74 -15.85 3.12
C ARG A 200 -18.64 -15.60 1.61
N GLN A 201 -18.41 -16.66 0.82
CA GLN A 201 -18.18 -16.57 -0.64
C GLN A 201 -19.27 -15.82 -1.41
N SER A 202 -20.53 -15.84 -0.92
CA SER A 202 -21.64 -15.10 -1.53
C SER A 202 -21.47 -13.58 -1.53
N LEU A 203 -20.52 -13.03 -0.75
CA LEU A 203 -20.21 -11.59 -0.71
C LEU A 203 -19.25 -11.16 -1.82
N LYS A 204 -18.53 -12.12 -2.39
CA LYS A 204 -17.52 -11.91 -3.43
C LYS A 204 -18.01 -12.36 -4.79
N LYS A 205 -17.52 -11.72 -5.83
CA LYS A 205 -17.74 -12.10 -7.21
C LYS A 205 -16.39 -12.21 -7.90
N ASP A 206 -15.79 -13.41 -7.82
CA ASP A 206 -14.58 -13.71 -8.57
C ASP A 206 -14.87 -13.73 -10.07
N SER A 207 -14.35 -12.77 -10.80
CA SER A 207 -14.58 -12.64 -12.22
C SER A 207 -13.37 -12.00 -12.91
N ALA A 208 -12.58 -12.83 -13.59
CA ALA A 208 -11.51 -12.34 -14.47
C ALA A 208 -12.04 -11.38 -15.55
N VAL A 209 -13.30 -11.56 -15.97
CA VAL A 209 -13.96 -10.68 -16.94
C VAL A 209 -14.18 -9.28 -16.35
N LEU A 210 -14.61 -9.17 -15.08
CA LEU A 210 -14.78 -7.87 -14.41
C LEU A 210 -13.42 -7.23 -14.12
N ALA A 211 -12.42 -8.01 -13.71
CA ALA A 211 -11.06 -7.51 -13.49
C ALA A 211 -10.46 -6.93 -14.78
N LYS A 212 -10.47 -7.69 -15.88
CA LYS A 212 -10.01 -7.22 -17.20
C LYS A 212 -10.78 -6.00 -17.69
N PHE A 213 -12.09 -5.96 -17.45
CA PHE A 213 -12.92 -4.81 -17.80
C PHE A 213 -12.48 -3.56 -17.04
N LEU A 214 -12.36 -3.65 -15.69
CA LEU A 214 -11.95 -2.53 -14.87
C LEU A 214 -10.56 -1.99 -15.25
N ILE A 215 -9.57 -2.89 -15.42
CA ILE A 215 -8.21 -2.51 -15.85
C ILE A 215 -8.27 -1.72 -17.15
N ARG A 216 -8.94 -2.24 -18.15
CA ARG A 216 -9.08 -1.57 -19.45
C ARG A 216 -9.74 -0.19 -19.33
N GLU A 217 -10.81 -0.06 -18.53
CA GLU A 217 -11.50 1.23 -18.37
C GLU A 217 -10.65 2.24 -17.58
N LEU A 218 -9.86 1.80 -16.60
CA LEU A 218 -8.89 2.66 -15.92
C LEU A 218 -7.80 3.15 -16.89
N GLU A 219 -7.28 2.28 -17.75
CA GLU A 219 -6.28 2.65 -18.76
C GLU A 219 -6.87 3.60 -19.82
N ASN A 220 -8.10 3.36 -20.29
CA ASN A 220 -8.83 4.27 -21.16
C ASN A 220 -9.08 5.65 -20.52
N ALA A 221 -9.22 5.69 -19.20
CA ALA A 221 -9.35 6.93 -18.44
C ALA A 221 -8.00 7.64 -18.19
N GLY A 222 -6.88 7.09 -18.70
CA GLY A 222 -5.54 7.67 -18.58
C GLY A 222 -4.71 7.17 -17.41
N PHE A 223 -5.20 6.21 -16.63
CA PHE A 223 -4.47 5.61 -15.51
C PHE A 223 -3.72 4.37 -15.98
N LYS A 224 -2.49 4.52 -16.43
CA LYS A 224 -1.66 3.40 -16.87
C LYS A 224 -1.35 2.46 -15.71
N GLN A 225 -1.58 1.16 -15.88
CA GLN A 225 -1.21 0.15 -14.90
C GLN A 225 0.31 0.02 -14.78
N TYR A 226 0.87 0.01 -13.56
CA TYR A 226 2.30 -0.19 -13.34
C TYR A 226 2.61 -1.36 -12.39
N GLU A 227 1.60 -1.92 -11.73
CA GLU A 227 1.68 -3.16 -10.97
C GLU A 227 0.26 -3.73 -10.79
N ILE A 228 0.13 -4.88 -10.14
CA ILE A 228 -1.10 -5.68 -10.12
C ILE A 228 -2.36 -4.92 -9.71
N SER A 229 -2.24 -3.91 -8.82
CA SER A 229 -3.38 -3.19 -8.24
C SER A 229 -3.32 -1.67 -8.42
N ASN A 230 -2.21 -1.11 -8.91
CA ASN A 230 -1.98 0.34 -8.92
C ASN A 230 -1.82 0.92 -10.31
N PHE A 231 -2.41 2.11 -10.52
CA PHE A 231 -2.56 2.78 -11.81
C PHE A 231 -2.24 4.27 -11.72
N GLY A 232 -1.73 4.86 -12.79
CA GLY A 232 -1.46 6.30 -12.91
C GLY A 232 -0.06 6.69 -12.44
N ARG A 233 0.06 7.78 -11.70
CA ARG A 233 1.33 8.30 -11.21
C ARG A 233 1.95 7.36 -10.18
N ILE A 234 3.11 6.81 -10.50
CA ILE A 234 3.77 5.78 -9.68
C ILE A 234 3.96 6.23 -8.23
N CYS A 235 3.47 5.43 -7.27
CA CYS A 235 3.82 5.54 -5.85
C CYS A 235 5.23 4.96 -5.65
N ARG A 236 6.19 5.82 -5.31
CA ARG A 236 7.60 5.42 -5.17
C ARG A 236 7.82 4.45 -4.00
N HIS A 237 7.01 4.56 -2.96
CA HIS A 237 7.05 3.64 -1.83
C HIS A 237 6.65 2.23 -2.25
N ASN A 238 5.47 2.07 -2.89
CA ASN A 238 4.99 0.77 -3.37
C ASN A 238 5.95 0.18 -4.40
N LEU A 239 6.43 0.99 -5.36
CA LEU A 239 7.41 0.52 -6.33
C LEU A 239 8.69 0.03 -5.65
N GLY A 240 9.09 0.64 -4.54
CA GLY A 240 10.26 0.22 -3.77
C GLY A 240 10.11 -1.18 -3.17
N TYR A 241 8.90 -1.59 -2.76
CA TYR A 241 8.63 -2.97 -2.35
C TYR A 241 8.77 -3.95 -3.52
N TRP A 242 8.22 -3.62 -4.68
CA TRP A 242 8.38 -4.44 -5.90
C TRP A 242 9.85 -4.55 -6.35
N GLN A 243 10.68 -3.57 -6.02
CA GLN A 243 12.13 -3.57 -6.25
C GLN A 243 12.92 -4.29 -5.16
N SER A 244 12.29 -4.92 -4.18
CA SER A 244 12.93 -5.55 -3.01
C SER A 244 13.88 -4.62 -2.26
N LYS A 245 13.56 -3.32 -2.16
CA LYS A 245 14.38 -2.36 -1.41
C LYS A 245 14.29 -2.59 0.08
N ASP A 246 15.39 -2.32 0.78
CA ASP A 246 15.40 -2.27 2.24
C ASP A 246 14.41 -1.22 2.75
N TYR A 247 13.65 -1.58 3.79
CA TYR A 247 12.74 -0.65 4.47
C TYR A 247 12.72 -0.86 5.97
N LEU A 248 12.70 0.26 6.70
CA LEU A 248 12.42 0.30 8.12
C LEU A 248 10.91 0.27 8.35
N ALA A 249 10.51 -0.22 9.51
CA ALA A 249 9.12 -0.22 9.91
C ALA A 249 8.97 0.19 11.38
N LEU A 250 8.07 1.13 11.63
CA LEU A 250 7.71 1.63 12.95
C LEU A 250 6.25 1.30 13.27
N GLY A 251 5.99 1.05 14.53
CA GLY A 251 4.64 0.84 15.03
C GLY A 251 4.26 -0.62 15.18
N ALA A 252 3.24 -0.89 15.99
CA ALA A 252 2.66 -2.21 16.17
C ALA A 252 2.22 -2.78 14.82
N TYR A 253 2.27 -4.10 14.64
CA TYR A 253 1.93 -4.84 13.40
C TYR A 253 2.85 -4.58 12.20
N ALA A 254 3.74 -3.59 12.25
CA ALA A 254 4.60 -3.25 11.13
C ALA A 254 5.67 -4.33 10.91
N VAL A 255 6.02 -4.53 9.63
CA VAL A 255 7.08 -5.44 9.21
C VAL A 255 8.14 -4.64 8.46
N GLY A 256 9.41 -4.79 8.85
CA GLY A 256 10.56 -4.22 8.16
C GLY A 256 11.34 -5.29 7.41
N PHE A 257 12.09 -4.88 6.40
CA PHE A 257 12.97 -5.76 5.62
C PHE A 257 14.32 -5.11 5.40
N ARG A 258 15.39 -5.86 5.64
CA ARG A 258 16.75 -5.41 5.39
C ARG A 258 17.63 -6.54 4.92
N ARG A 259 18.18 -6.47 3.71
CA ARG A 259 18.98 -7.50 3.05
C ARG A 259 18.21 -8.81 2.92
N ASN A 260 18.35 -9.70 3.92
CA ASN A 260 17.67 -11.00 4.00
C ASN A 260 16.96 -11.21 5.34
N PHE A 261 16.74 -10.15 6.10
CA PHE A 261 16.03 -10.22 7.38
C PHE A 261 14.68 -9.54 7.28
N ARG A 262 13.63 -10.18 7.78
CA ARG A 262 12.37 -9.54 8.16
C ARG A 262 12.31 -9.30 9.65
N PHE A 263 11.74 -8.18 10.02
CA PHE A 263 11.55 -7.79 11.41
C PHE A 263 10.07 -7.51 11.63
N TYR A 264 9.45 -8.29 12.49
CA TYR A 264 8.04 -8.15 12.85
C TYR A 264 7.94 -7.44 14.19
N ASN A 265 7.35 -6.28 14.22
CA ASN A 265 7.02 -5.57 15.46
C ASN A 265 5.88 -6.30 16.20
N ALA A 266 5.71 -5.99 17.49
CA ALA A 266 4.65 -6.59 18.30
C ALA A 266 3.26 -6.44 17.62
N PRO A 267 2.46 -7.52 17.48
CA PRO A 267 1.13 -7.47 16.86
C PRO A 267 0.05 -7.04 17.87
N ASN A 268 0.38 -6.06 18.72
CA ASN A 268 -0.48 -5.54 19.77
C ASN A 268 0.01 -4.14 20.14
N LEU A 269 -0.93 -3.21 20.34
CA LEU A 269 -0.65 -1.80 20.58
C LEU A 269 0.08 -1.59 21.93
N GLU A 270 -0.44 -2.15 23.01
CA GLU A 270 0.05 -1.99 24.36
C GLU A 270 1.44 -2.62 24.51
N ARG A 271 1.65 -3.80 23.92
CA ARG A 271 2.94 -4.49 23.91
C ARG A 271 4.01 -3.67 23.16
N TYR A 272 3.64 -3.05 22.05
CA TYR A 272 4.55 -2.18 21.31
C TYR A 272 4.89 -0.92 22.10
N ILE A 273 3.92 -0.30 22.78
CA ILE A 273 4.16 0.87 23.63
C ILE A 273 5.11 0.50 24.78
N ALA A 274 4.90 -0.63 25.43
CA ALA A 274 5.72 -1.08 26.55
C ALA A 274 7.14 -1.46 26.13
N ASN A 275 7.32 -2.06 24.96
CA ASN A 275 8.64 -2.48 24.46
C ASN A 275 8.75 -2.34 22.94
N PRO A 276 9.01 -1.14 22.40
CA PRO A 276 9.09 -0.90 20.96
C PRO A 276 10.29 -1.57 20.29
N HIS A 277 11.26 -2.04 21.05
CA HIS A 277 12.46 -2.70 20.54
C HIS A 277 12.29 -4.22 20.35
N GLU A 278 11.22 -4.78 20.88
CA GLU A 278 10.92 -6.20 20.73
C GLU A 278 10.51 -6.51 19.29
N LYS A 279 11.31 -7.32 18.61
CA LYS A 279 11.07 -7.72 17.22
C LYS A 279 11.31 -9.22 17.06
N LYS A 280 10.32 -9.90 16.46
CA LYS A 280 10.55 -11.24 15.93
C LYS A 280 11.37 -11.09 14.65
N ARG A 281 12.39 -11.92 14.47
CA ARG A 281 13.24 -11.96 13.27
C ARG A 281 12.95 -13.22 12.45
N GLU A 282 12.99 -13.06 11.16
CA GLU A 282 12.99 -14.14 10.17
C GLU A 282 14.19 -13.93 9.26
N ILE A 283 14.93 -14.99 8.99
CA ILE A 283 16.09 -14.99 8.09
C ILE A 283 15.67 -15.74 6.83
N LEU A 284 15.74 -15.05 5.71
CA LEU A 284 15.46 -15.64 4.40
C LEU A 284 16.75 -16.17 3.79
N ASN A 285 16.73 -17.40 3.30
CA ASN A 285 17.82 -17.96 2.54
C ASN A 285 17.83 -17.45 1.09
N SER A 286 18.83 -17.86 0.30
CA SER A 286 18.98 -17.42 -1.09
C SER A 286 17.82 -17.82 -1.99
N ASP A 287 17.26 -19.01 -1.77
CA ASP A 287 16.19 -19.55 -2.61
C ASP A 287 14.85 -18.86 -2.31
N GLU A 288 14.56 -18.58 -1.04
CA GLU A 288 13.41 -17.79 -0.61
C GLU A 288 13.47 -16.36 -1.17
N LEU A 289 14.63 -15.71 -1.11
CA LEU A 289 14.84 -14.38 -1.69
C LEU A 289 14.71 -14.38 -3.22
N ASN A 290 15.22 -15.43 -3.87
CA ASN A 290 15.08 -15.60 -5.32
C ASN A 290 13.61 -15.74 -5.70
N LEU A 291 12.88 -16.62 -5.02
CA LEU A 291 11.46 -16.84 -5.25
C LEU A 291 10.66 -15.56 -5.06
N GLU A 292 10.88 -14.82 -3.98
CA GLU A 292 10.20 -13.54 -3.77
C GLU A 292 10.46 -12.54 -4.90
N LYS A 293 11.70 -12.40 -5.35
CA LYS A 293 12.04 -11.48 -6.45
C LYS A 293 11.36 -11.86 -7.76
N ILE A 294 11.18 -13.16 -8.02
CA ILE A 294 10.41 -13.65 -9.17
C ILE A 294 8.95 -13.19 -9.05
N PHE A 295 8.31 -13.43 -7.89
CA PHE A 295 6.92 -13.02 -7.65
C PHE A 295 6.73 -11.51 -7.72
N LEU A 296 7.62 -10.72 -7.10
CA LEU A 296 7.55 -9.26 -7.12
C LEU A 296 7.76 -8.70 -8.54
N GLY A 297 8.72 -9.25 -9.28
CA GLY A 297 8.99 -8.86 -10.67
C GLY A 297 7.83 -9.19 -11.61
N ALA A 298 7.20 -10.36 -11.46
CA ALA A 298 6.05 -10.76 -12.26
C ALA A 298 4.82 -9.87 -12.05
N ARG A 299 4.69 -9.23 -10.89
CA ARG A 299 3.53 -8.41 -10.50
C ARG A 299 3.66 -6.93 -10.83
N SER A 300 4.77 -6.49 -11.40
CA SER A 300 5.04 -5.05 -11.58
C SER A 300 5.88 -4.76 -12.83
N VAL A 301 5.90 -3.49 -13.22
CA VAL A 301 6.79 -2.97 -14.28
C VAL A 301 8.28 -3.08 -13.96
N VAL A 302 8.65 -3.54 -12.76
CA VAL A 302 10.04 -3.80 -12.39
C VAL A 302 10.60 -4.98 -13.21
N GLY A 303 9.77 -5.98 -13.48
CA GLY A 303 10.18 -7.19 -14.21
C GLY A 303 11.13 -8.10 -13.41
N ILE A 304 11.39 -9.29 -13.93
CA ILE A 304 12.23 -10.31 -13.33
C ILE A 304 13.64 -10.20 -13.93
N GLU A 305 14.67 -9.96 -13.13
CA GLU A 305 16.05 -9.92 -13.62
C GLU A 305 16.51 -11.31 -14.06
N ALA A 306 17.00 -11.46 -15.29
CA ALA A 306 17.49 -12.74 -15.78
C ALA A 306 18.69 -13.29 -14.97
N LYS A 307 19.54 -12.38 -14.46
CA LYS A 307 20.74 -12.76 -13.71
C LYS A 307 20.48 -13.44 -12.35
N ILE A 308 19.25 -13.28 -11.78
CA ILE A 308 18.91 -13.95 -10.52
C ILE A 308 18.36 -15.37 -10.76
N LEU A 309 17.99 -15.69 -11.99
CA LEU A 309 17.35 -16.96 -12.32
C LEU A 309 18.40 -18.09 -12.40
N THR A 310 18.10 -19.22 -11.78
CA THR A 310 18.86 -20.46 -11.98
C THR A 310 18.70 -20.96 -13.42
N PRO A 311 19.57 -21.84 -13.94
CA PRO A 311 19.43 -22.36 -15.31
C PRO A 311 18.05 -22.96 -15.62
N PRO A 312 17.40 -23.77 -14.76
CA PRO A 312 16.03 -24.23 -14.98
C PRO A 312 15.01 -23.09 -15.05
N GLN A 313 15.08 -22.12 -14.11
CA GLN A 313 14.20 -20.97 -14.07
C GLN A 313 14.33 -20.09 -15.33
N LEU A 314 15.56 -19.88 -15.78
CA LEU A 314 15.83 -19.13 -17.01
C LEU A 314 15.23 -19.85 -18.25
N LYS A 315 15.35 -21.18 -18.32
CA LYS A 315 14.71 -21.99 -19.35
C LYS A 315 13.19 -21.80 -19.33
N ASN A 316 12.56 -21.87 -18.16
CA ASN A 316 11.12 -21.67 -18.01
C ASN A 316 10.69 -20.25 -18.41
N ALA A 317 11.46 -19.22 -18.03
CA ALA A 317 11.19 -17.84 -18.45
C ALA A 317 11.27 -17.67 -19.99
N ARG A 318 12.23 -18.32 -20.64
CA ARG A 318 12.35 -18.33 -22.11
C ARG A 318 11.19 -19.05 -22.81
N ILE A 319 10.67 -20.13 -22.21
CA ILE A 319 9.44 -20.77 -22.71
C ILE A 319 8.27 -19.79 -22.65
N LEU A 320 8.07 -19.09 -21.54
CA LEU A 320 6.99 -18.08 -21.42
C LEU A 320 7.18 -16.92 -22.39
N GLU A 321 8.41 -16.51 -22.66
CA GLU A 321 8.72 -15.51 -23.69
C GLU A 321 8.32 -16.00 -25.09
N SER A 322 8.68 -17.24 -25.48
CA SER A 322 8.32 -17.81 -26.78
C SER A 322 6.81 -17.98 -26.97
N LEU A 323 6.07 -18.14 -25.86
CA LEU A 323 4.60 -18.19 -25.85
C LEU A 323 3.95 -16.79 -25.81
N GLY A 324 4.73 -15.71 -25.85
CA GLY A 324 4.24 -14.33 -25.79
C GLY A 324 3.66 -13.90 -24.44
N LYS A 325 3.90 -14.67 -23.36
CA LYS A 325 3.45 -14.34 -21.99
C LYS A 325 4.42 -13.39 -21.29
N LEU A 326 5.67 -13.34 -21.72
CA LEU A 326 6.70 -12.42 -21.22
C LEU A 326 7.39 -11.72 -22.39
N LYS A 327 7.90 -10.52 -22.14
CA LYS A 327 8.84 -9.81 -23.02
C LYS A 327 10.19 -9.71 -22.36
N PHE A 328 11.25 -10.09 -23.08
CA PHE A 328 12.61 -9.89 -22.63
C PHE A 328 13.18 -8.58 -23.18
N LYS A 329 13.65 -7.73 -22.28
CA LYS A 329 14.28 -6.46 -22.62
C LYS A 329 15.31 -6.08 -21.56
N GLU A 330 16.48 -5.59 -21.96
CA GLU A 330 17.51 -5.03 -21.05
C GLU A 330 17.86 -5.95 -19.86
N GLY A 331 17.92 -7.27 -20.12
CA GLY A 331 18.27 -8.27 -19.08
C GLY A 331 17.13 -8.61 -18.12
N ARG A 332 15.89 -8.23 -18.42
CA ARG A 332 14.70 -8.51 -17.61
C ARG A 332 13.58 -9.11 -18.44
N PHE A 333 12.79 -9.95 -17.78
CA PHE A 333 11.53 -10.46 -18.29
C PHE A 333 10.38 -9.63 -17.72
N PHE A 334 9.54 -9.07 -18.59
CA PHE A 334 8.39 -8.24 -18.23
C PHE A 334 7.09 -8.98 -18.51
N ASN A 335 6.21 -9.00 -17.50
CA ASN A 335 4.85 -9.47 -17.63
C ASN A 335 3.96 -8.30 -18.09
N GLU A 336 3.27 -8.45 -19.22
CA GLU A 336 2.35 -7.43 -19.75
C GLU A 336 0.89 -7.65 -19.30
N ASN A 337 0.62 -8.74 -18.58
CA ASN A 337 -0.70 -9.05 -18.02
C ASN A 337 -0.59 -9.47 -16.57
N PHE A 338 -0.60 -8.51 -15.66
CA PHE A 338 -0.44 -8.76 -14.23
C PHE A 338 -1.50 -9.69 -13.61
N LEU A 339 -2.63 -9.95 -14.29
CA LEU A 339 -3.59 -10.97 -13.85
C LEU A 339 -3.04 -12.40 -13.95
N LEU A 340 -1.96 -12.61 -14.70
CA LEU A 340 -1.26 -13.89 -14.82
C LEU A 340 0.00 -13.96 -13.97
N ALA A 341 0.25 -12.97 -13.11
CA ALA A 341 1.51 -12.83 -12.40
C ALA A 341 1.87 -14.06 -11.55
N ASP A 342 0.89 -14.64 -10.85
CA ASP A 342 1.11 -15.80 -9.98
C ASP A 342 1.37 -17.07 -10.81
N GLU A 343 0.61 -17.28 -11.90
CA GLU A 343 0.85 -18.39 -12.85
C GLU A 343 2.26 -18.32 -13.44
N ILE A 344 2.67 -17.13 -13.88
CA ILE A 344 3.99 -16.87 -14.46
C ILE A 344 5.08 -17.13 -13.42
N ALA A 345 4.94 -16.59 -12.21
CA ALA A 345 5.93 -16.74 -11.16
C ALA A 345 6.10 -18.21 -10.74
N LEU A 346 4.98 -18.92 -10.56
CA LEU A 346 4.99 -20.35 -10.23
C LEU A 346 5.62 -21.19 -11.34
N PHE A 347 5.30 -20.93 -12.60
CA PHE A 347 5.89 -21.66 -13.73
C PHE A 347 7.41 -21.44 -13.84
N ILE A 348 7.89 -20.21 -13.56
CA ILE A 348 9.32 -19.92 -13.54
C ILE A 348 10.01 -20.64 -12.37
N ALA A 349 9.37 -20.63 -11.21
CA ALA A 349 9.93 -21.22 -10.00
C ALA A 349 10.12 -22.76 -10.08
N GLY A 350 9.25 -23.46 -10.82
CA GLY A 350 9.29 -24.93 -11.06
C GLY A 350 8.24 -25.65 -10.27
#